data_befe9f37dcffdc30179e320457143a0c
#
_entry.id   befe9f37dcffdc30179e320457143a0c
#
_cell.length_a   1.000
_cell.length_b   1.000
_cell.length_c   1.000
_cell.angle_alpha   90.00
_cell.angle_beta   90.00
_cell.angle_gamma   90.00
#
_symmetry.space_group_name_H-M   'P 1'
#
loop_
_entity.id
_entity.type
_entity.pdbx_description
1 polymer ?
#
loop_
_entity_poly.entity_id
_entity_poly.type
_entity_poly.pdbx_seq_one_letter_code
_entity_poly.pdbx_strand_id
1 'polypeptide(L)'
;MGDMVQKPICIALVDDYDVVLIGLAHMFDQYRDRVVVAEIDANQATNDDVDIVLYDSFAQPETDQDKIRALVENPRAKKVVMYTWNFAPELIESAKEHGVHGYLSKTLPARELVAALERIHAGEKVFSDAPSRARAAHGLDWPGRREGLTERESEILALITQGKSNTEVAKLTYLSPNTVKSYIRNVYRKIGAESRTQAVLWGVDHGFTPDHNRIDHWMGGP
;
A
#
# COMPACT_ATOMS: atom_id res chain seq x y z
N MET A 1 -11.94 20.72 31.84
CA MET A 1 -11.55 19.38 31.41
C MET A 1 -10.74 19.61 30.13
N GLY A 2 -9.40 19.58 30.27
CA GLY A 2 -8.53 19.85 29.13
C GLY A 2 -8.62 18.70 28.12
N ASP A 3 -8.92 19.00 26.87
CA ASP A 3 -8.70 18.10 25.75
C ASP A 3 -7.21 17.71 25.77
N MET A 4 -6.92 16.47 26.16
CA MET A 4 -5.62 15.89 25.90
C MET A 4 -5.51 15.70 24.38
N VAL A 5 -4.86 16.64 23.71
CA VAL A 5 -4.48 16.47 22.31
C VAL A 5 -3.65 15.20 22.23
N GLN A 6 -4.24 14.15 21.74
CA GLN A 6 -3.57 12.87 21.58
C GLN A 6 -2.44 13.06 20.58
N LYS A 7 -1.20 12.73 20.97
CA LYS A 7 -0.05 12.86 20.08
C LYS A 7 -0.29 11.97 18.85
N PRO A 8 -0.04 12.46 17.62
CA PRO A 8 -0.15 11.64 16.42
C PRO A 8 0.72 10.39 16.52
N ILE A 9 0.24 9.31 15.95
CA ILE A 9 0.97 8.03 15.85
C ILE A 9 2.15 8.23 14.91
N CYS A 10 3.35 7.97 15.37
CA CYS A 10 4.58 8.07 14.60
C CYS A 10 4.79 6.76 13.83
N ILE A 11 4.80 6.81 12.51
CA ILE A 11 4.97 5.62 11.68
C ILE A 11 6.22 5.69 10.81
N ALA A 12 6.85 4.53 10.59
CA ALA A 12 7.80 4.33 9.51
C ALA A 12 7.15 3.54 8.38
N LEU A 13 7.43 3.94 7.15
CA LEU A 13 7.02 3.22 5.95
C LEU A 13 8.22 2.48 5.39
N VAL A 14 8.12 1.17 5.24
CA VAL A 14 9.16 0.32 4.68
C VAL A 14 8.60 -0.43 3.48
N ASP A 15 9.17 -0.18 2.30
CA ASP A 15 8.77 -0.77 1.02
C ASP A 15 9.98 -0.80 0.10
N ASP A 16 10.07 -1.79 -0.78
CA ASP A 16 11.12 -1.88 -1.80
C ASP A 16 10.96 -0.83 -2.93
N TYR A 17 9.86 -0.07 -2.92
CA TYR A 17 9.54 0.94 -3.95
C TYR A 17 9.24 2.31 -3.37
N ASP A 18 10.14 3.26 -3.56
CA ASP A 18 9.99 4.66 -3.13
C ASP A 18 8.65 5.28 -3.55
N VAL A 19 8.09 4.83 -4.65
CA VAL A 19 6.81 5.34 -5.18
C VAL A 19 5.62 4.98 -4.30
N VAL A 20 5.62 3.78 -3.74
CA VAL A 20 4.59 3.34 -2.81
C VAL A 20 4.73 4.14 -1.52
N LEU A 21 5.97 4.32 -1.05
CA LEU A 21 6.30 5.11 0.13
C LEU A 21 5.83 6.55 0.00
N ILE A 22 6.12 7.21 -1.13
CA ILE A 22 5.69 8.59 -1.40
C ILE A 22 4.15 8.66 -1.52
N GLY A 23 3.53 7.68 -2.17
CA GLY A 23 2.08 7.59 -2.29
C GLY A 23 1.38 7.44 -0.94
N LEU A 24 1.89 6.56 -0.08
CA LEU A 24 1.40 6.35 1.28
C LEU A 24 1.62 7.59 2.15
N ALA A 25 2.81 8.17 2.13
CA ALA A 25 3.10 9.38 2.88
C ALA A 25 2.14 10.51 2.51
N HIS A 26 1.89 10.68 1.21
CA HIS A 26 0.93 11.67 0.74
C HIS A 26 -0.54 11.34 1.11
N MET A 27 -0.89 10.07 1.15
CA MET A 27 -2.21 9.62 1.61
C MET A 27 -2.43 9.97 3.08
N PHE A 28 -1.38 9.89 3.93
CA PHE A 28 -1.44 10.27 5.34
C PHE A 28 -1.41 11.78 5.58
N ASP A 29 -1.05 12.62 4.59
CA ASP A 29 -1.04 14.08 4.74
C ASP A 29 -2.38 14.67 5.22
N GLN A 30 -3.50 14.05 4.85
CA GLN A 30 -4.84 14.46 5.28
C GLN A 30 -5.17 14.06 6.73
N TYR A 31 -4.33 13.25 7.37
CA TYR A 31 -4.52 12.68 8.71
C TYR A 31 -3.36 13.01 9.65
N ARG A 32 -2.65 14.14 9.40
CA ARG A 32 -1.45 14.54 10.17
C ARG A 32 -1.70 14.76 11.66
N ASP A 33 -2.92 15.05 12.02
CA ASP A 33 -3.40 15.15 13.41
C ASP A 33 -3.50 13.78 14.10
N ARG A 34 -3.55 12.69 13.35
CA ARG A 34 -3.72 11.32 13.82
C ARG A 34 -2.49 10.45 13.58
N VAL A 35 -1.86 10.59 12.41
CA VAL A 35 -0.71 9.79 11.97
C VAL A 35 0.33 10.69 11.32
N VAL A 36 1.59 10.54 11.71
CA VAL A 36 2.74 11.25 11.13
C VAL A 36 3.76 10.24 10.62
N VAL A 37 4.14 10.39 9.36
CA VAL A 37 5.23 9.61 8.77
C VAL A 37 6.55 10.25 9.18
N ALA A 38 7.32 9.55 10.02
CA ALA A 38 8.62 10.01 10.53
C ALA A 38 9.78 9.52 9.67
N GLU A 39 9.66 8.32 9.12
CA GLU A 39 10.72 7.70 8.34
C GLU A 39 10.14 7.01 7.10
N ILE A 40 10.87 7.13 6.01
CA ILE A 40 10.59 6.47 4.73
C ILE A 40 11.87 5.77 4.33
N ASP A 41 11.89 4.43 4.40
CA ASP A 41 13.08 3.66 4.03
C ASP A 41 12.72 2.55 3.03
N ALA A 42 13.53 2.48 1.97
CA ALA A 42 13.34 1.52 0.90
C ALA A 42 13.98 0.14 1.19
N ASN A 43 14.74 -0.06 2.27
CA ASN A 43 15.41 -1.38 2.50
C ASN A 43 16.08 -1.59 3.85
N GLN A 44 15.90 -0.72 4.84
CA GLN A 44 16.61 -0.83 6.12
C GLN A 44 15.66 -0.80 7.33
N ALA A 45 16.13 -1.37 8.44
CA ALA A 45 15.44 -1.23 9.71
C ALA A 45 15.38 0.24 10.12
N THR A 46 14.24 0.67 10.63
CA THR A 46 14.00 2.02 11.17
C THR A 46 15.15 2.53 12.02
N ASN A 47 15.63 3.74 11.72
CA ASN A 47 16.68 4.41 12.48
C ASN A 47 16.13 5.27 13.62
N ASP A 48 14.88 5.69 13.53
CA ASP A 48 14.17 6.48 14.55
C ASP A 48 13.20 5.64 15.39
N ASP A 49 12.87 6.11 16.59
CA ASP A 49 11.86 5.49 17.46
C ASP A 49 10.47 5.75 16.89
N VAL A 50 9.79 4.71 16.44
CA VAL A 50 8.46 4.79 15.86
C VAL A 50 7.44 3.92 16.59
N ASP A 51 6.17 4.35 16.57
CA ASP A 51 5.09 3.61 17.19
C ASP A 51 4.70 2.39 16.35
N ILE A 52 4.70 2.54 15.01
CA ILE A 52 4.34 1.49 14.08
C ILE A 52 5.27 1.51 12.86
N VAL A 53 5.78 0.35 12.49
CA VAL A 53 6.37 0.11 11.17
C VAL A 53 5.29 -0.48 10.27
N LEU A 54 4.97 0.21 9.18
CA LEU A 54 4.10 -0.28 8.12
C LEU A 54 4.99 -0.87 7.02
N TYR A 55 5.07 -2.18 7.00
CA TYR A 55 5.93 -2.95 6.09
C TYR A 55 5.14 -3.49 4.92
N ASP A 56 5.53 -3.10 3.71
CA ASP A 56 5.02 -3.72 2.50
C ASP A 56 5.80 -5.00 2.20
N SER A 57 5.12 -6.14 2.29
CA SER A 57 5.71 -7.41 1.90
C SER A 57 5.48 -7.67 0.42
N PHE A 58 6.55 -7.75 -0.31
CA PHE A 58 6.56 -8.28 -1.67
C PHE A 58 6.64 -9.81 -1.62
N ALA A 59 5.85 -10.49 -2.41
CA ALA A 59 5.58 -11.92 -2.46
C ALA A 59 6.80 -12.86 -2.62
N GLN A 60 7.87 -12.67 -1.86
CA GLN A 60 8.99 -13.62 -1.74
C GLN A 60 9.04 -14.17 -0.30
N PRO A 61 8.36 -15.31 -0.04
CA PRO A 61 8.15 -15.83 1.32
C PRO A 61 9.43 -16.09 2.12
N GLU A 62 10.53 -16.43 1.47
CA GLU A 62 11.76 -16.84 2.16
C GLU A 62 12.62 -15.64 2.61
N THR A 63 12.67 -14.57 1.82
CA THR A 63 13.43 -13.36 2.16
C THR A 63 12.64 -12.43 3.11
N ASP A 64 11.33 -12.48 3.09
CA ASP A 64 10.47 -11.64 3.93
C ASP A 64 10.46 -12.08 5.39
N GLN A 65 10.61 -13.37 5.70
CA GLN A 65 10.60 -13.86 7.09
C GLN A 65 11.77 -13.31 7.92
N ASP A 66 12.97 -13.25 7.34
CA ASP A 66 14.13 -12.69 8.03
C ASP A 66 13.99 -11.17 8.22
N LYS A 67 13.44 -10.47 7.24
CA LYS A 67 13.14 -9.04 7.35
C LYS A 67 12.07 -8.76 8.41
N ILE A 68 10.97 -9.53 8.42
CA ILE A 68 9.90 -9.40 9.42
C ILE A 68 10.46 -9.64 10.82
N ARG A 69 11.26 -10.68 11.01
CA ARG A 69 11.92 -10.95 12.29
C ARG A 69 12.80 -9.79 12.72
N ALA A 70 13.65 -9.29 11.83
CA ALA A 70 14.52 -8.15 12.11
C ALA A 70 13.73 -6.89 12.50
N LEU A 71 12.59 -6.64 11.86
CA LEU A 71 11.71 -5.52 12.19
C LEU A 71 11.05 -5.71 13.57
N VAL A 72 10.56 -6.92 13.87
CA VAL A 72 9.90 -7.22 15.15
C VAL A 72 10.91 -7.19 16.32
N GLU A 73 12.14 -7.61 16.07
CA GLU A 73 13.24 -7.59 17.07
C GLU A 73 13.89 -6.20 17.21
N ASN A 74 13.56 -5.25 16.33
CA ASN A 74 14.11 -3.90 16.39
C ASN A 74 13.52 -3.12 17.59
N PRO A 75 14.34 -2.73 18.59
CA PRO A 75 13.84 -2.05 19.79
C PRO A 75 13.25 -0.66 19.49
N ARG A 76 13.51 -0.07 18.33
CA ARG A 76 12.96 1.22 17.89
C ARG A 76 11.57 1.11 17.27
N ALA A 77 11.17 -0.10 16.87
CA ALA A 77 9.85 -0.38 16.30
C ALA A 77 8.95 -0.97 17.40
N LYS A 78 8.01 -0.20 17.95
CA LYS A 78 7.13 -0.72 18.98
C LYS A 78 6.15 -1.76 18.45
N LYS A 79 5.71 -1.61 17.19
CA LYS A 79 4.77 -2.49 16.53
C LYS A 79 5.09 -2.63 15.04
N VAL A 80 4.87 -3.82 14.50
CA VAL A 80 5.05 -4.11 13.07
C VAL A 80 3.71 -4.49 12.48
N VAL A 81 3.37 -3.89 11.34
CA VAL A 81 2.14 -4.10 10.59
C VAL A 81 2.50 -4.45 9.15
N MET A 82 2.02 -5.59 8.69
CA MET A 82 2.12 -5.98 7.29
C MET A 82 1.07 -5.22 6.47
N TYR A 83 1.46 -4.67 5.33
CA TYR A 83 0.57 -3.96 4.40
C TYR A 83 0.74 -4.54 3.00
N THR A 84 -0.19 -5.39 2.58
CA THR A 84 0.05 -6.27 1.44
C THR A 84 -1.23 -6.56 0.63
N TRP A 85 -1.04 -7.04 -0.58
CA TRP A 85 -2.09 -7.66 -1.41
C TRP A 85 -2.26 -9.15 -1.10
N ASN A 86 -1.24 -9.79 -0.51
CA ASN A 86 -1.20 -11.23 -0.35
C ASN A 86 -1.82 -11.68 0.98
N PHE A 87 -2.94 -12.39 0.89
CA PHE A 87 -3.70 -12.90 2.02
C PHE A 87 -3.72 -14.44 2.07
N ALA A 88 -2.62 -15.09 1.64
CA ALA A 88 -2.48 -16.53 1.82
C ALA A 88 -2.57 -16.88 3.31
N PRO A 89 -3.40 -17.85 3.71
CA PRO A 89 -3.56 -18.22 5.12
C PRO A 89 -2.24 -18.54 5.81
N GLU A 90 -1.32 -19.19 5.09
CA GLU A 90 0.00 -19.58 5.58
C GLU A 90 0.86 -18.35 5.93
N LEU A 91 0.75 -17.27 5.16
CA LEU A 91 1.49 -16.03 5.40
C LEU A 91 0.91 -15.26 6.58
N ILE A 92 -0.41 -15.26 6.74
CA ILE A 92 -1.07 -14.64 7.88
C ILE A 92 -0.70 -15.35 9.17
N GLU A 93 -0.71 -16.70 9.18
CA GLU A 93 -0.31 -17.48 10.35
C GLU A 93 1.18 -17.29 10.65
N SER A 94 2.04 -17.34 9.64
CA SER A 94 3.47 -17.05 9.80
C SER A 94 3.71 -15.64 10.38
N ALA A 95 3.00 -14.62 9.92
CA ALA A 95 3.10 -13.27 10.45
C ALA A 95 2.69 -13.21 11.94
N LYS A 96 1.63 -13.93 12.34
CA LYS A 96 1.21 -14.02 13.73
C LYS A 96 2.27 -14.71 14.62
N GLU A 97 2.85 -15.80 14.14
CA GLU A 97 3.91 -16.54 14.82
C GLU A 97 5.16 -15.69 15.05
N HIS A 98 5.51 -14.85 14.06
CA HIS A 98 6.63 -13.90 14.17
C HIS A 98 6.31 -12.64 14.99
N GLY A 99 5.13 -12.54 15.59
CA GLY A 99 4.79 -11.44 16.50
C GLY A 99 4.33 -10.15 15.82
N VAL A 100 3.92 -10.21 14.57
CA VAL A 100 3.33 -9.07 13.85
C VAL A 100 2.03 -8.63 14.53
N HIS A 101 1.81 -7.32 14.61
CA HIS A 101 0.68 -6.71 15.32
C HIS A 101 -0.53 -6.45 14.42
N GLY A 102 -0.32 -6.41 13.11
CA GLY A 102 -1.39 -6.21 12.13
C GLY A 102 -1.04 -6.76 10.76
N TYR A 103 -2.09 -7.17 10.03
CA TYR A 103 -2.00 -7.63 8.65
C TYR A 103 -3.10 -6.96 7.86
N LEU A 104 -2.75 -5.92 7.10
CA LEU A 104 -3.70 -5.00 6.51
C LEU A 104 -3.64 -5.06 4.98
N SER A 105 -4.82 -4.95 4.36
CA SER A 105 -4.93 -4.96 2.91
C SER A 105 -4.57 -3.61 2.29
N LYS A 106 -3.80 -3.63 1.21
CA LYS A 106 -3.56 -2.47 0.35
C LYS A 106 -4.83 -1.95 -0.35
N THR A 107 -5.96 -2.68 -0.26
CA THR A 107 -7.26 -2.21 -0.74
C THR A 107 -8.00 -1.33 0.26
N LEU A 108 -7.50 -1.18 1.48
CA LEU A 108 -8.14 -0.35 2.49
C LEU A 108 -8.11 1.13 2.07
N PRO A 109 -9.25 1.82 2.12
CA PRO A 109 -9.28 3.28 2.00
C PRO A 109 -8.45 3.93 3.11
N ALA A 110 -7.86 5.10 2.84
CA ALA A 110 -7.01 5.82 3.80
C ALA A 110 -7.64 5.94 5.20
N ARG A 111 -8.94 6.28 5.26
CA ARG A 111 -9.68 6.39 6.53
C ARG A 111 -9.69 5.08 7.33
N GLU A 112 -9.87 3.96 6.65
CA GLU A 112 -9.93 2.64 7.31
C GLU A 112 -8.53 2.16 7.70
N LEU A 113 -7.51 2.46 6.88
CA LEU A 113 -6.13 2.19 7.22
C LEU A 113 -5.71 2.95 8.48
N VAL A 114 -5.99 4.27 8.54
CA VAL A 114 -5.71 5.08 9.72
C VAL A 114 -6.44 4.55 10.96
N ALA A 115 -7.72 4.21 10.85
CA ALA A 115 -8.48 3.64 11.96
C ALA A 115 -7.91 2.29 12.43
N ALA A 116 -7.43 1.46 11.51
CA ALA A 116 -6.75 0.20 11.86
C ALA A 116 -5.42 0.45 12.59
N LEU A 117 -4.63 1.43 12.14
CA LEU A 117 -3.38 1.82 12.81
C LEU A 117 -3.62 2.34 14.23
N GLU A 118 -4.70 3.12 14.46
CA GLU A 118 -5.07 3.58 15.81
C GLU A 118 -5.44 2.42 16.73
N ARG A 119 -6.22 1.46 16.26
CA ARG A 119 -6.57 0.25 17.03
C ARG A 119 -5.31 -0.54 17.37
N ILE A 120 -4.41 -0.70 16.43
CA ILE A 120 -3.13 -1.38 16.65
C ILE A 120 -2.29 -0.59 17.65
N HIS A 121 -2.21 0.73 17.52
CA HIS A 121 -1.48 1.58 18.47
C HIS A 121 -2.05 1.45 19.89
N ALA A 122 -3.36 1.32 20.04
CA ALA A 122 -4.03 1.07 21.32
C ALA A 122 -3.79 -0.34 21.90
N GLY A 123 -3.12 -1.24 21.17
CA GLY A 123 -2.74 -2.58 21.64
C GLY A 123 -3.58 -3.73 21.07
N GLU A 124 -4.52 -3.43 20.18
CA GLU A 124 -5.29 -4.46 19.49
C GLU A 124 -4.45 -5.11 18.40
N LYS A 125 -4.62 -6.41 18.18
CA LYS A 125 -4.10 -7.09 16.99
C LYS A 125 -5.14 -7.05 15.89
N VAL A 126 -4.82 -6.43 14.74
CA VAL A 126 -5.78 -6.24 13.64
C VAL A 126 -5.31 -7.02 12.42
N PHE A 127 -6.05 -8.07 12.09
CA PHE A 127 -5.86 -8.84 10.88
C PHE A 127 -7.07 -8.63 10.00
N SER A 128 -6.91 -7.91 8.88
CA SER A 128 -7.99 -7.69 7.92
C SER A 128 -8.45 -9.01 7.36
N ASP A 129 -9.76 -9.12 7.11
CA ASP A 129 -10.26 -10.18 6.23
C ASP A 129 -9.64 -10.02 4.84
N ALA A 130 -9.36 -11.17 4.21
CA ALA A 130 -9.00 -11.16 2.80
C ALA A 130 -10.07 -10.42 2.01
N PRO A 131 -9.72 -9.48 1.10
CA PRO A 131 -10.68 -8.80 0.26
C PRO A 131 -11.67 -9.81 -0.33
N SER A 132 -12.97 -9.46 -0.37
CA SER A 132 -14.03 -10.40 -0.71
C SER A 132 -13.84 -11.11 -2.07
N ARG A 133 -13.05 -10.52 -2.96
CA ARG A 133 -12.58 -11.12 -4.22
C ARG A 133 -11.41 -12.09 -4.02
N ALA A 134 -10.63 -11.96 -2.96
CA ALA A 134 -9.48 -12.83 -2.65
C ALA A 134 -9.90 -14.20 -2.13
N ARG A 135 -11.10 -14.38 -1.59
CA ARG A 135 -11.63 -15.70 -1.19
C ARG A 135 -11.67 -16.73 -2.32
N ALA A 136 -11.63 -16.26 -3.55
CA ALA A 136 -11.66 -17.14 -4.73
C ALA A 136 -10.27 -17.48 -5.32
N ALA A 137 -9.21 -16.86 -4.87
CA ALA A 137 -7.87 -17.02 -5.45
C ALA A 137 -6.80 -17.14 -4.35
N HIS A 138 -6.63 -18.30 -3.77
CA HIS A 138 -5.50 -18.75 -2.93
C HIS A 138 -4.46 -17.65 -2.50
N GLY A 139 -4.95 -16.53 -1.93
CA GLY A 139 -4.13 -15.58 -1.19
C GLY A 139 -3.21 -14.61 -1.96
N LEU A 140 -3.09 -14.75 -3.25
CA LEU A 140 -2.35 -13.80 -4.10
C LEU A 140 -3.36 -13.02 -4.95
N ASP A 141 -3.85 -11.88 -4.48
CA ASP A 141 -4.86 -11.14 -5.25
C ASP A 141 -4.56 -9.63 -5.28
N TRP A 142 -4.12 -9.17 -6.42
CA TRP A 142 -4.10 -7.77 -6.79
C TRP A 142 -5.19 -7.52 -7.85
N PRO A 143 -5.71 -6.30 -7.97
CA PRO A 143 -6.70 -5.98 -8.98
C PRO A 143 -6.20 -6.32 -10.40
N GLY A 144 -7.01 -7.03 -11.18
CA GLY A 144 -6.65 -7.43 -12.53
C GLY A 144 -5.81 -8.70 -12.67
N ARG A 145 -5.53 -9.42 -11.56
CA ARG A 145 -4.80 -10.69 -11.63
C ARG A 145 -5.55 -11.77 -12.42
N ARG A 146 -6.88 -11.83 -12.30
CA ARG A 146 -7.70 -12.80 -13.03
C ARG A 146 -7.62 -12.59 -14.53
N GLU A 147 -7.40 -11.37 -14.95
CA GLU A 147 -7.19 -10.95 -16.33
C GLU A 147 -5.73 -11.09 -16.76
N GLY A 148 -4.91 -11.66 -15.88
CA GLY A 148 -3.52 -12.01 -16.13
C GLY A 148 -2.55 -10.83 -15.96
N LEU A 149 -2.96 -9.73 -15.31
CA LEU A 149 -2.03 -8.69 -14.94
C LEU A 149 -1.02 -9.24 -13.92
N THR A 150 0.25 -8.92 -14.11
CA THR A 150 1.24 -9.05 -13.06
C THR A 150 1.02 -7.94 -12.03
N GLU A 151 1.55 -8.11 -10.83
CA GLU A 151 1.49 -7.09 -9.78
C GLU A 151 1.99 -5.74 -10.28
N ARG A 152 3.13 -5.72 -10.97
CA ARG A 152 3.71 -4.51 -11.55
C ARG A 152 2.83 -3.87 -12.64
N GLU A 153 2.15 -4.65 -13.44
CA GLU A 153 1.18 -4.15 -14.40
C GLU A 153 -0.05 -3.57 -13.72
N SER A 154 -0.49 -4.18 -12.61
CA SER A 154 -1.57 -3.67 -11.76
C SER A 154 -1.22 -2.32 -11.14
N GLU A 155 -0.02 -2.14 -10.60
CA GLU A 155 0.46 -0.86 -10.08
C GLU A 155 0.46 0.24 -11.15
N ILE A 156 0.98 -0.07 -12.33
CA ILE A 156 0.98 0.88 -13.45
C ILE A 156 -0.43 1.24 -13.86
N LEU A 157 -1.36 0.27 -13.89
CA LEU A 157 -2.76 0.52 -14.19
C LEU A 157 -3.42 1.38 -13.10
N ALA A 158 -3.09 1.17 -11.83
CA ALA A 158 -3.56 2.02 -10.73
C ALA A 158 -3.15 3.49 -10.95
N LEU A 159 -1.90 3.75 -11.30
CA LEU A 159 -1.41 5.10 -11.60
C LEU A 159 -2.11 5.71 -12.84
N ILE A 160 -2.38 4.90 -13.87
CA ILE A 160 -3.14 5.32 -15.05
C ILE A 160 -4.57 5.69 -14.65
N THR A 161 -5.22 4.90 -13.81
CA THR A 161 -6.58 5.14 -13.31
C THR A 161 -6.64 6.43 -12.47
N GLN A 162 -5.57 6.76 -11.77
CA GLN A 162 -5.40 8.03 -11.04
C GLN A 162 -5.09 9.23 -11.97
N GLY A 163 -5.10 9.04 -13.29
CA GLY A 163 -4.87 10.11 -14.26
C GLY A 163 -3.40 10.47 -14.52
N LYS A 164 -2.43 9.71 -13.97
CA LYS A 164 -1.00 10.01 -14.15
C LYS A 164 -0.55 9.82 -15.60
N SER A 165 0.12 10.81 -16.18
CA SER A 165 0.74 10.70 -17.50
C SER A 165 1.86 9.65 -17.51
N ASN A 166 2.25 9.15 -18.70
CA ASN A 166 3.36 8.19 -18.81
C ASN A 166 4.68 8.71 -18.22
N THR A 167 4.91 10.03 -18.28
CA THR A 167 6.10 10.67 -17.71
C THR A 167 6.04 10.66 -16.18
N GLU A 168 4.87 10.93 -15.60
CA GLU A 168 4.65 10.81 -14.15
C GLU A 168 4.76 9.37 -13.69
N VAL A 169 4.14 8.42 -14.42
CA VAL A 169 4.28 6.99 -14.13
C VAL A 169 5.77 6.60 -14.16
N ALA A 170 6.53 7.02 -15.17
CA ALA A 170 7.96 6.72 -15.27
C ALA A 170 8.75 7.25 -14.07
N LYS A 171 8.48 8.49 -13.67
CA LYS A 171 9.09 9.10 -12.46
C LYS A 171 8.69 8.35 -11.19
N LEU A 172 7.39 8.08 -11.04
CA LEU A 172 6.84 7.44 -9.86
C LEU A 172 7.27 5.97 -9.73
N THR A 173 7.54 5.28 -10.81
CA THR A 173 7.94 3.87 -10.81
C THR A 173 9.45 3.66 -11.00
N TYR A 174 10.24 4.74 -11.10
CA TYR A 174 11.68 4.71 -11.40
C TYR A 174 12.03 3.87 -12.64
N LEU A 175 11.10 3.82 -13.59
CA LEU A 175 11.28 3.13 -14.86
C LEU A 175 11.63 4.12 -15.97
N SER A 176 12.31 3.61 -16.99
CA SER A 176 12.47 4.41 -18.22
C SER A 176 11.12 4.63 -18.89
N PRO A 177 10.89 5.76 -19.59
CA PRO A 177 9.67 5.99 -20.34
C PRO A 177 9.34 4.89 -21.34
N ASN A 178 10.34 4.25 -21.92
CA ASN A 178 10.16 3.13 -22.84
C ASN A 178 9.69 1.86 -22.12
N THR A 179 10.20 1.61 -20.93
CA THR A 179 9.75 0.50 -20.08
C THR A 179 8.29 0.68 -19.69
N VAL A 180 7.90 1.89 -19.27
CA VAL A 180 6.50 2.22 -18.93
C VAL A 180 5.59 2.00 -20.13
N LYS A 181 5.97 2.47 -21.34
CA LYS A 181 5.19 2.22 -22.58
C LYS A 181 5.01 0.72 -22.85
N SER A 182 6.02 -0.10 -22.57
CA SER A 182 5.95 -1.54 -22.76
C SER A 182 4.97 -2.19 -21.77
N TYR A 183 5.01 -1.80 -20.49
CA TYR A 183 4.03 -2.24 -19.48
C TYR A 183 2.61 -1.82 -19.87
N ILE A 184 2.40 -0.56 -20.23
CA ILE A 184 1.08 -0.05 -20.65
C ILE A 184 0.52 -0.86 -21.82
N ARG A 185 1.34 -1.17 -22.84
CA ARG A 185 0.92 -1.99 -23.97
C ARG A 185 0.52 -3.40 -23.53
N ASN A 186 1.26 -4.00 -22.61
CA ASN A 186 0.93 -5.31 -22.06
C ASN A 186 -0.36 -5.29 -21.25
N VAL A 187 -0.54 -4.27 -20.38
CA VAL A 187 -1.78 -4.04 -19.64
C VAL A 187 -2.96 -3.96 -20.60
N TYR A 188 -2.90 -3.06 -21.58
CA TYR A 188 -4.01 -2.86 -22.52
C TYR A 188 -4.38 -4.16 -23.24
N ARG A 189 -3.38 -4.91 -23.72
CA ARG A 189 -3.61 -6.21 -24.36
C ARG A 189 -4.31 -7.20 -23.40
N LYS A 190 -3.92 -7.26 -22.14
CA LYS A 190 -4.45 -8.22 -21.17
C LYS A 190 -5.88 -7.88 -20.75
N ILE A 191 -6.20 -6.59 -20.61
CA ILE A 191 -7.54 -6.13 -20.20
C ILE A 191 -8.46 -5.85 -21.40
N GLY A 192 -8.00 -6.02 -22.65
CA GLY A 192 -8.77 -5.74 -23.87
C GLY A 192 -9.05 -4.25 -24.11
N ALA A 193 -8.23 -3.35 -23.57
CA ALA A 193 -8.38 -1.91 -23.79
C ALA A 193 -7.60 -1.44 -25.02
N GLU A 194 -8.24 -0.62 -25.86
CA GLU A 194 -7.63 -0.02 -27.04
C GLU A 194 -7.17 1.42 -26.81
N SER A 195 -7.61 2.03 -25.71
CA SER A 195 -7.29 3.41 -25.36
C SER A 195 -7.06 3.58 -23.85
N ARG A 196 -6.39 4.69 -23.51
CA ARG A 196 -6.18 5.06 -22.11
C ARG A 196 -7.50 5.25 -21.35
N THR A 197 -8.50 5.86 -22.00
CA THR A 197 -9.83 6.05 -21.40
C THR A 197 -10.50 4.72 -21.08
N GLN A 198 -10.42 3.75 -21.99
CA GLN A 198 -10.95 2.40 -21.73
C GLN A 198 -10.20 1.72 -20.58
N ALA A 199 -8.88 1.88 -20.51
CA ALA A 199 -8.09 1.32 -19.40
C ALA A 199 -8.46 1.96 -18.03
N VAL A 200 -8.72 3.27 -18.00
CA VAL A 200 -9.20 3.97 -16.80
C VAL A 200 -10.57 3.45 -16.38
N LEU A 201 -11.54 3.37 -17.30
CA LEU A 201 -12.88 2.85 -17.01
C LEU A 201 -12.82 1.41 -16.52
N TRP A 202 -12.04 0.57 -17.21
CA TRP A 202 -11.84 -0.81 -16.80
C TRP A 202 -11.24 -0.88 -15.38
N GLY A 203 -10.26 -0.03 -15.09
CA GLY A 203 -9.64 0.05 -13.77
C GLY A 203 -10.64 0.39 -12.68
N VAL A 204 -11.48 1.42 -12.89
CA VAL A 204 -12.54 1.80 -11.94
C VAL A 204 -13.51 0.65 -11.69
N ASP A 205 -13.96 -0.04 -12.74
CA ASP A 205 -14.89 -1.16 -12.64
C ASP A 205 -14.29 -2.38 -11.91
N HIS A 206 -12.94 -2.51 -11.91
CA HIS A 206 -12.21 -3.63 -11.31
C HIS A 206 -11.54 -3.28 -9.97
N GLY A 207 -11.94 -2.17 -9.34
CA GLY A 207 -11.55 -1.84 -7.98
C GLY A 207 -10.32 -0.95 -7.85
N PHE A 208 -9.81 -0.42 -8.95
CA PHE A 208 -8.85 0.68 -8.94
C PHE A 208 -9.61 1.99 -8.78
N THR A 209 -10.08 2.28 -7.58
CA THR A 209 -10.80 3.54 -7.33
C THR A 209 -9.83 4.72 -7.38
N PRO A 210 -10.09 5.75 -8.21
CA PRO A 210 -9.41 7.02 -8.07
C PRO A 210 -9.71 7.56 -6.67
N ASP A 211 -8.69 8.10 -6.01
CA ASP A 211 -8.89 8.78 -4.74
C ASP A 211 -9.65 10.09 -5.01
N HIS A 212 -10.98 10.06 -4.91
CA HIS A 212 -11.87 11.17 -5.27
C HIS A 212 -11.61 12.44 -4.46
N ASN A 213 -10.98 12.34 -3.29
CA ASN A 213 -10.62 13.49 -2.47
C ASN A 213 -9.52 14.39 -3.08
N ARG A 214 -8.86 13.95 -4.16
CA ARG A 214 -7.81 14.73 -4.84
C ARG A 214 -8.32 15.65 -5.93
N ILE A 215 -9.49 15.40 -6.49
CA ILE A 215 -10.04 16.23 -7.59
C ILE A 215 -10.61 17.51 -7.04
N ASP A 216 -11.26 17.47 -5.87
CA ASP A 216 -11.90 18.65 -5.26
C ASP A 216 -10.89 19.69 -4.75
N HIS A 217 -9.69 19.27 -4.34
CA HIS A 217 -8.63 20.21 -3.89
C HIS A 217 -7.92 20.93 -5.04
N TRP A 218 -7.99 20.41 -6.25
CA TRP A 218 -7.40 21.06 -7.44
C TRP A 218 -8.32 22.08 -8.12
N MET A 219 -9.62 22.03 -7.82
CA MET A 219 -10.62 22.96 -8.36
C MET A 219 -10.88 24.17 -7.46
N GLY A 220 -10.30 24.20 -6.28
CA GLY A 220 -10.37 25.30 -5.30
C GLY A 220 -9.08 26.12 -5.25
N GLY A 221 -8.66 26.73 -6.33
CA GLY A 221 -7.71 27.84 -6.33
C GLY A 221 -8.43 29.16 -6.07
N PRO A 222 -7.71 30.19 -5.52
CA PRO A 222 -8.24 31.30 -4.75
C PRO A 222 -9.20 32.18 -5.52
#